data_9725281f79df1d9a5b7124a2dd9f27ca
#
_entry.id   9725281f79df1d9a5b7124a2dd9f27ca
#
_cell.length_a   1.000
_cell.length_b   1.000
_cell.length_c   1.000
_cell.angle_alpha   90.00
_cell.angle_beta   90.00
_cell.angle_gamma   90.00
#
_symmetry.space_group_name_H-M   'P 1'
#
loop_
_entity.id
_entity.type
_entity.pdbx_description
1 polymer ?
#
loop_
_entity_poly.entity_id
_entity_poly.type
_entity_poly.pdbx_seq_one_letter_code
_entity_poly.pdbx_strand_id
1 'polypeptide(L)'
;MKERMSTIVLALSLLFLSIVSLFIGVIDITPHSLITGNFEQLEIFLISRLPRLLAILCTGIGMSVAGLIMQQLCMNKFVSPTTGATISSAQLGILLALLFMPESTLIGRAAFSFVTAILGTWIFVWFIQKVQFKEVVMVPLVGVMFGNVITGITSYLAYKYEMTQALSSWLVGHFSMVLRGRYEIVYLVVPLVFLAFIFANHFNIVGMGKDFSQNLGVPYNVILFTGLTIAAMITASIVTVVGSVSYIGLIVPNLVSMFK
;
A
#
# COMPACT_ATOMS: atom_id res chain seq x y z
N MET A 1 20.70 -4.54 24.48
CA MET A 1 19.77 -4.05 25.52
C MET A 1 19.03 -2.79 25.07
N LYS A 2 19.70 -1.78 24.51
CA LYS A 2 19.09 -0.55 23.95
C LYS A 2 18.03 -0.83 22.87
N GLU A 3 18.29 -1.70 21.91
CA GLU A 3 17.35 -2.04 20.81
C GLU A 3 16.04 -2.67 21.33
N ARG A 4 16.13 -3.63 22.26
CA ARG A 4 14.94 -4.22 22.88
C ARG A 4 14.09 -3.21 23.62
N MET A 5 14.73 -2.28 24.32
CA MET A 5 14.05 -1.22 25.05
C MET A 5 13.36 -0.22 24.12
N SER A 6 14.00 0.14 23.00
CA SER A 6 13.40 0.98 21.97
C SER A 6 12.18 0.32 21.32
N THR A 7 12.27 -0.97 21.00
CA THR A 7 11.14 -1.72 20.41
C THR A 7 9.94 -1.84 21.37
N ILE A 8 10.21 -2.06 22.66
CA ILE A 8 9.17 -2.12 23.69
C ILE A 8 8.47 -0.77 23.83
N VAL A 9 9.23 0.33 23.88
CA VAL A 9 8.67 1.69 23.98
C VAL A 9 7.81 2.01 22.77
N LEU A 10 8.26 1.67 21.54
CA LEU A 10 7.48 1.86 20.31
C LEU A 10 6.19 1.00 20.32
N ALA A 11 6.25 -0.24 20.77
CA ALA A 11 5.08 -1.10 20.87
C ALA A 11 4.06 -0.58 21.89
N LEU A 12 4.52 -0.11 23.06
CA LEU A 12 3.66 0.49 24.07
C LEU A 12 3.04 1.81 23.59
N SER A 13 3.82 2.66 22.90
CA SER A 13 3.30 3.90 22.32
C SER A 13 2.28 3.64 21.23
N LEU A 14 2.49 2.63 20.36
CA LEU A 14 1.53 2.22 19.35
C LEU A 14 0.23 1.75 19.99
N LEU A 15 0.31 0.90 21.02
CA LEU A 15 -0.86 0.39 21.74
C LEU A 15 -1.62 1.53 22.42
N PHE A 16 -0.92 2.43 23.09
CA PHE A 16 -1.53 3.61 23.73
C PHE A 16 -2.25 4.51 22.70
N LEU A 17 -1.55 4.87 21.60
CA LEU A 17 -2.14 5.70 20.54
C LEU A 17 -3.31 4.99 19.84
N SER A 18 -3.27 3.68 19.69
CA SER A 18 -4.38 2.89 19.13
C SER A 18 -5.62 2.97 20.03
N ILE A 19 -5.44 2.83 21.35
CA ILE A 19 -6.54 2.96 22.31
C ILE A 19 -7.10 4.39 22.26
N VAL A 20 -6.24 5.40 22.32
CA VAL A 20 -6.66 6.81 22.27
C VAL A 20 -7.42 7.10 20.96
N SER A 21 -6.96 6.58 19.82
CA SER A 21 -7.60 6.75 18.52
C SER A 21 -9.03 6.20 18.45
N LEU A 22 -9.35 5.17 19.23
CA LEU A 22 -10.71 4.61 19.28
C LEU A 22 -11.73 5.56 19.93
N PHE A 23 -11.29 6.40 20.87
CA PHE A 23 -12.16 7.28 21.62
C PHE A 23 -12.23 8.72 21.06
N ILE A 24 -11.21 9.17 20.32
CA ILE A 24 -11.19 10.50 19.70
C ILE A 24 -11.98 10.52 18.39
N GLY A 25 -12.92 11.47 18.28
CA GLY A 25 -13.65 11.72 17.03
C GLY A 25 -14.81 12.68 17.21
N VAL A 26 -15.60 12.89 16.14
CA VAL A 26 -16.69 13.87 16.09
C VAL A 26 -17.81 13.54 17.11
N ILE A 27 -18.07 12.25 17.32
CA ILE A 27 -19.03 11.77 18.31
C ILE A 27 -18.25 11.25 19.50
N ASP A 28 -18.50 11.75 20.69
CA ASP A 28 -17.83 11.34 21.91
C ASP A 28 -18.30 9.95 22.32
N ILE A 29 -17.35 9.01 22.34
CA ILE A 29 -17.56 7.67 22.86
C ILE A 29 -16.80 7.58 24.18
N THR A 30 -17.51 7.30 25.26
CA THR A 30 -16.88 7.10 26.56
C THR A 30 -16.71 5.62 26.87
N PRO A 31 -15.61 5.21 27.54
CA PRO A 31 -15.45 3.81 27.95
C PRO A 31 -16.63 3.29 28.78
N HIS A 32 -17.23 4.17 29.59
CA HIS A 32 -18.39 3.85 30.42
C HIS A 32 -19.62 3.46 29.59
N SER A 33 -19.90 4.18 28.51
CA SER A 33 -21.06 3.90 27.64
C SER A 33 -20.95 2.60 26.88
N LEU A 34 -19.71 2.17 26.52
CA LEU A 34 -19.46 0.87 25.92
C LEU A 34 -19.72 -0.28 26.91
N ILE A 35 -19.37 -0.08 28.19
CA ILE A 35 -19.59 -1.06 29.28
C ILE A 35 -21.07 -1.13 29.65
N THR A 36 -21.77 -0.01 29.66
CA THR A 36 -23.22 0.08 29.99
C THR A 36 -24.14 -0.39 28.87
N GLY A 37 -23.57 -0.78 27.72
CA GLY A 37 -24.32 -1.39 26.61
C GLY A 37 -25.19 -0.41 25.81
N ASN A 38 -24.74 0.85 25.68
CA ASN A 38 -25.40 1.79 24.79
C ASN A 38 -25.25 1.35 23.34
N PHE A 39 -26.32 0.81 22.74
CA PHE A 39 -26.33 0.23 21.40
C PHE A 39 -25.88 1.21 20.32
N GLU A 40 -26.27 2.49 20.38
CA GLU A 40 -25.86 3.49 19.38
C GLU A 40 -24.35 3.72 19.39
N GLN A 41 -23.74 3.84 20.58
CA GLN A 41 -22.29 4.05 20.66
C GLN A 41 -21.50 2.79 20.29
N LEU A 42 -22.01 1.61 20.62
CA LEU A 42 -21.43 0.33 20.19
C LEU A 42 -21.48 0.19 18.68
N GLU A 43 -22.57 0.58 18.05
CA GLU A 43 -22.72 0.55 16.59
C GLU A 43 -21.72 1.48 15.91
N ILE A 44 -21.59 2.73 16.37
CA ILE A 44 -20.60 3.69 15.85
C ILE A 44 -19.17 3.16 16.01
N PHE A 45 -18.87 2.55 17.17
CA PHE A 45 -17.57 1.94 17.44
C PHE A 45 -17.25 0.85 16.44
N LEU A 46 -18.18 -0.08 16.17
CA LEU A 46 -17.99 -1.22 15.28
C LEU A 46 -18.01 -0.84 13.78
N ILE A 47 -18.81 0.17 13.40
CA ILE A 47 -18.97 0.55 11.98
C ILE A 47 -17.89 1.55 11.53
N SER A 48 -17.41 2.41 12.41
CA SER A 48 -16.52 3.51 12.04
C SER A 48 -15.15 3.46 12.74
N ARG A 49 -15.12 3.35 14.08
CA ARG A 49 -13.87 3.50 14.85
C ARG A 49 -12.91 2.34 14.67
N LEU A 50 -13.41 1.13 14.87
CA LEU A 50 -12.60 -0.08 14.73
C LEU A 50 -12.11 -0.28 13.30
N PRO A 51 -12.94 -0.18 12.23
CA PRO A 51 -12.49 -0.24 10.86
C PRO A 51 -11.40 0.77 10.52
N ARG A 52 -11.56 2.02 10.98
CA ARG A 52 -10.54 3.06 10.77
C ARG A 52 -9.21 2.70 11.41
N LEU A 53 -9.21 2.27 12.67
CA LEU A 53 -7.97 1.86 13.35
C LEU A 53 -7.29 0.70 12.63
N LEU A 54 -8.06 -0.33 12.26
CA LEU A 54 -7.52 -1.49 11.52
C LEU A 54 -6.94 -1.08 10.17
N ALA A 55 -7.60 -0.18 9.43
CA ALA A 55 -7.08 0.34 8.18
C ALA A 55 -5.79 1.16 8.37
N ILE A 56 -5.69 1.96 9.43
CA ILE A 56 -4.46 2.71 9.76
C ILE A 56 -3.30 1.74 10.04
N LEU A 57 -3.54 0.71 10.88
CA LEU A 57 -2.52 -0.28 11.21
C LEU A 57 -2.09 -1.10 10.00
N CYS A 58 -3.05 -1.60 9.22
CA CYS A 58 -2.74 -2.33 7.98
C CYS A 58 -1.98 -1.45 6.98
N THR A 59 -2.35 -0.17 6.84
CA THR A 59 -1.65 0.77 5.96
C THR A 59 -0.21 1.02 6.43
N GLY A 60 -0.01 1.28 7.72
CA GLY A 60 1.31 1.51 8.30
C GLY A 60 2.23 0.30 8.12
N ILE A 61 1.75 -0.89 8.49
CA ILE A 61 2.51 -2.15 8.36
C ILE A 61 2.75 -2.47 6.89
N GLY A 62 1.70 -2.47 6.07
CA GLY A 62 1.77 -2.86 4.66
C GLY A 62 2.68 -1.95 3.85
N MET A 63 2.50 -0.63 3.95
CA MET A 63 3.35 0.32 3.20
C MET A 63 4.81 0.26 3.64
N SER A 64 5.08 0.04 4.93
CA SER A 64 6.44 -0.10 5.43
C SER A 64 7.12 -1.35 4.89
N VAL A 65 6.42 -2.49 4.88
CA VAL A 65 6.94 -3.76 4.33
C VAL A 65 7.10 -3.67 2.82
N ALA A 66 6.10 -3.16 2.10
CA ALA A 66 6.20 -2.95 0.65
C ALA A 66 7.35 -2.01 0.29
N GLY A 67 7.57 -0.94 1.09
CA GLY A 67 8.69 -0.03 0.95
C GLY A 67 10.03 -0.72 1.12
N LEU A 68 10.17 -1.53 2.16
CA LEU A 68 11.39 -2.29 2.43
C LEU A 68 11.71 -3.25 1.27
N ILE A 69 10.70 -3.99 0.77
CA ILE A 69 10.85 -4.88 -0.39
C ILE A 69 11.36 -4.09 -1.61
N MET A 70 10.71 -2.96 -1.92
CA MET A 70 11.11 -2.12 -3.06
C MET A 70 12.53 -1.58 -2.93
N GLN A 71 12.91 -1.12 -1.74
CA GLN A 71 14.26 -0.62 -1.47
C GLN A 71 15.31 -1.71 -1.61
N GLN A 72 15.04 -2.92 -1.13
CA GLN A 72 15.93 -4.07 -1.28
C GLN A 72 16.08 -4.48 -2.75
N LEU A 73 14.97 -4.69 -3.45
CA LEU A 73 14.99 -5.17 -4.83
C LEU A 73 15.58 -4.15 -5.81
N CYS A 74 15.38 -2.87 -5.56
CA CYS A 74 15.94 -1.77 -6.37
C CYS A 74 17.33 -1.31 -5.90
N MET A 75 17.89 -1.92 -4.86
CA MET A 75 19.18 -1.55 -4.24
C MET A 75 19.27 -0.03 -3.98
N ASN A 76 18.15 0.59 -3.64
CA ASN A 76 18.05 2.04 -3.49
C ASN A 76 17.08 2.39 -2.36
N LYS A 77 17.60 3.03 -1.30
CA LYS A 77 16.84 3.45 -0.11
C LYS A 77 15.81 4.57 -0.38
N PHE A 78 15.87 5.22 -1.54
CA PHE A 78 14.94 6.29 -1.91
C PHE A 78 13.76 5.82 -2.74
N VAL A 79 13.64 4.52 -2.99
CA VAL A 79 12.50 3.95 -3.71
C VAL A 79 11.33 3.73 -2.77
N SER A 80 10.14 4.08 -3.24
CA SER A 80 8.87 3.87 -2.54
C SER A 80 8.01 2.84 -3.29
N PRO A 81 7.09 2.14 -2.64
CA PRO A 81 6.11 1.28 -3.33
C PRO A 81 5.27 2.06 -4.35
N THR A 82 5.20 3.38 -4.18
CA THR A 82 4.45 4.29 -5.07
C THR A 82 5.22 4.65 -6.34
N THR A 83 6.52 4.33 -6.45
CA THR A 83 7.34 4.62 -7.65
C THR A 83 7.14 3.62 -8.78
N GLY A 84 6.51 2.47 -8.52
CA GLY A 84 6.20 1.48 -9.57
C GLY A 84 4.77 1.67 -10.02
N ALA A 85 4.46 2.25 -11.13
CA ALA A 85 3.17 2.37 -11.84
C ALA A 85 1.85 1.90 -11.15
N THR A 86 1.93 1.29 -9.96
CA THR A 86 0.80 0.66 -9.22
C THR A 86 -0.31 1.66 -8.90
N ILE A 87 0.06 2.84 -8.36
CA ILE A 87 -0.93 3.88 -8.03
C ILE A 87 -1.58 4.44 -9.28
N SER A 88 -0.78 4.77 -10.31
CA SER A 88 -1.31 5.30 -11.57
C SER A 88 -2.23 4.30 -12.27
N SER A 89 -1.91 3.01 -12.19
CA SER A 89 -2.76 1.94 -12.72
C SER A 89 -4.04 1.75 -11.90
N ALA A 90 -3.96 1.89 -10.57
CA ALA A 90 -5.13 1.90 -9.70
C ALA A 90 -6.07 3.08 -10.04
N GLN A 91 -5.51 4.26 -10.25
CA GLN A 91 -6.25 5.46 -10.66
C GLN A 91 -6.99 5.26 -11.99
N LEU A 92 -6.29 4.71 -12.99
CA LEU A 92 -6.90 4.36 -14.26
C LEU A 92 -8.05 3.36 -14.06
N GLY A 93 -7.84 2.35 -13.20
CA GLY A 93 -8.86 1.36 -12.87
C GLY A 93 -10.09 1.96 -12.22
N ILE A 94 -9.94 2.88 -11.28
CA ILE A 94 -11.06 3.60 -10.67
C ILE A 94 -11.82 4.40 -11.72
N LEU A 95 -11.13 5.13 -12.58
CA LEU A 95 -11.76 5.89 -13.66
C LEU A 95 -12.53 4.99 -14.62
N LEU A 96 -11.93 3.88 -15.06
CA LEU A 96 -12.59 2.92 -15.94
C LEU A 96 -13.81 2.27 -15.26
N ALA A 97 -13.72 1.95 -13.96
CA ALA A 97 -14.86 1.45 -13.21
C ALA A 97 -16.00 2.47 -13.12
N LEU A 98 -15.70 3.76 -12.92
CA LEU A 98 -16.70 4.83 -12.91
C LEU A 98 -17.38 5.01 -14.28
N LEU A 99 -16.61 4.84 -15.37
CA LEU A 99 -17.12 5.02 -16.73
C LEU A 99 -17.94 3.83 -17.22
N PHE A 100 -17.46 2.60 -17.00
CA PHE A 100 -18.05 1.40 -17.57
C PHE A 100 -18.97 0.63 -16.61
N MET A 101 -18.88 0.90 -15.31
CA MET A 101 -19.64 0.21 -14.27
C MET A 101 -20.23 1.22 -13.27
N PRO A 102 -21.02 2.24 -13.72
CA PRO A 102 -21.51 3.31 -12.84
C PRO A 102 -22.42 2.78 -11.72
N GLU A 103 -23.15 1.69 -11.96
CA GLU A 103 -24.04 1.04 -10.99
C GLU A 103 -23.29 0.08 -10.03
N SER A 104 -21.97 -0.10 -10.20
CA SER A 104 -21.22 -1.01 -9.33
C SER A 104 -21.10 -0.50 -7.91
N THR A 105 -21.05 -1.43 -6.96
CA THR A 105 -20.81 -1.12 -5.56
C THR A 105 -19.38 -0.55 -5.36
N LEU A 106 -19.15 0.14 -4.24
CA LEU A 106 -17.82 0.64 -3.90
C LEU A 106 -16.78 -0.46 -3.85
N ILE A 107 -17.14 -1.64 -3.33
CA ILE A 107 -16.28 -2.82 -3.31
C ILE A 107 -15.97 -3.28 -4.73
N GLY A 108 -16.96 -3.30 -5.63
CA GLY A 108 -16.75 -3.65 -7.03
C GLY A 108 -15.76 -2.73 -7.73
N ARG A 109 -15.87 -1.41 -7.53
CA ARG A 109 -14.92 -0.41 -8.06
C ARG A 109 -13.52 -0.59 -7.48
N ALA A 110 -13.43 -0.82 -6.17
CA ALA A 110 -12.16 -1.07 -5.51
C ALA A 110 -11.51 -2.38 -6.01
N ALA A 111 -12.27 -3.45 -6.18
CA ALA A 111 -11.78 -4.72 -6.72
C ALA A 111 -11.29 -4.55 -8.18
N PHE A 112 -12.01 -3.81 -9.01
CA PHE A 112 -11.59 -3.52 -10.38
C PHE A 112 -10.30 -2.70 -10.41
N SER A 113 -10.21 -1.67 -9.57
CA SER A 113 -8.99 -0.87 -9.40
C SER A 113 -7.80 -1.70 -8.91
N PHE A 114 -8.04 -2.63 -7.99
CA PHE A 114 -7.03 -3.55 -7.51
C PHE A 114 -6.47 -4.44 -8.63
N VAL A 115 -7.37 -5.02 -9.44
CA VAL A 115 -6.95 -5.85 -10.59
C VAL A 115 -6.16 -5.04 -11.61
N THR A 116 -6.61 -3.83 -11.95
CA THR A 116 -5.89 -2.96 -12.89
C THR A 116 -4.54 -2.51 -12.35
N ALA A 117 -4.42 -2.27 -11.04
CA ALA A 117 -3.15 -1.96 -10.39
C ALA A 117 -2.14 -3.09 -10.54
N ILE A 118 -2.58 -4.34 -10.32
CA ILE A 118 -1.73 -5.52 -10.48
C ILE A 118 -1.33 -5.71 -11.95
N LEU A 119 -2.28 -5.61 -12.87
CA LEU A 119 -2.01 -5.75 -14.31
C LEU A 119 -1.02 -4.69 -14.79
N GLY A 120 -1.21 -3.44 -14.42
CA GLY A 120 -0.27 -2.37 -14.77
C GLY A 120 1.13 -2.58 -14.19
N THR A 121 1.21 -3.08 -12.96
CA THR A 121 2.50 -3.45 -12.37
C THR A 121 3.13 -4.63 -13.10
N TRP A 122 2.39 -5.65 -13.48
CA TRP A 122 2.92 -6.79 -14.24
C TRP A 122 3.41 -6.38 -15.62
N ILE A 123 2.69 -5.50 -16.33
CA ILE A 123 3.15 -4.93 -17.59
C ILE A 123 4.47 -4.17 -17.39
N PHE A 124 4.56 -3.37 -16.35
CA PHE A 124 5.77 -2.64 -15.97
C PHE A 124 6.94 -3.59 -15.67
N VAL A 125 6.73 -4.63 -14.85
CA VAL A 125 7.76 -5.63 -14.52
C VAL A 125 8.20 -6.42 -15.75
N TRP A 126 7.25 -6.83 -16.60
CA TRP A 126 7.55 -7.47 -17.87
C TRP A 126 8.42 -6.59 -18.78
N PHE A 127 8.08 -5.29 -18.84
CA PHE A 127 8.86 -4.32 -19.61
C PHE A 127 10.29 -4.19 -19.07
N ILE A 128 10.47 -4.06 -17.75
CA ILE A 128 11.79 -4.00 -17.13
C ILE A 128 12.62 -5.25 -17.42
N GLN A 129 12.02 -6.43 -17.37
CA GLN A 129 12.74 -7.69 -17.64
C GLN A 129 13.19 -7.81 -19.09
N LYS A 130 12.47 -7.20 -20.04
CA LYS A 130 12.82 -7.17 -21.46
C LYS A 130 13.93 -6.17 -21.77
N VAL A 131 13.99 -5.06 -21.08
CA VAL A 131 14.99 -4.03 -21.25
C VAL A 131 16.18 -4.34 -20.36
N GLN A 132 17.32 -4.66 -20.94
CA GLN A 132 18.55 -4.91 -20.18
C GLN A 132 19.15 -3.58 -19.70
N PHE A 133 18.71 -3.12 -18.55
CA PHE A 133 19.31 -1.94 -17.92
C PHE A 133 20.69 -2.30 -17.34
N LYS A 134 21.67 -1.48 -17.65
CA LYS A 134 23.04 -1.64 -17.12
C LYS A 134 23.12 -1.28 -15.62
N GLU A 135 22.20 -0.44 -15.13
CA GLU A 135 22.21 0.06 -13.77
C GLU A 135 20.85 -0.15 -13.10
N VAL A 136 20.87 -0.66 -11.88
CA VAL A 136 19.68 -0.94 -11.06
C VAL A 136 18.88 0.32 -10.73
N VAL A 137 19.56 1.49 -10.69
CA VAL A 137 18.93 2.81 -10.45
C VAL A 137 17.92 3.18 -11.55
N MET A 138 18.04 2.61 -12.75
CA MET A 138 17.11 2.87 -13.84
C MET A 138 15.71 2.29 -13.61
N VAL A 139 15.59 1.24 -12.80
CA VAL A 139 14.28 0.58 -12.53
C VAL A 139 13.26 1.54 -11.92
N PRO A 140 13.55 2.27 -10.81
CA PRO A 140 12.60 3.24 -10.26
C PRO A 140 12.33 4.40 -11.21
N LEU A 141 13.33 4.88 -11.95
CA LEU A 141 13.17 5.99 -12.90
C LEU A 141 12.17 5.62 -14.01
N VAL A 142 12.34 4.45 -14.60
CA VAL A 142 11.42 3.92 -15.62
C VAL A 142 10.02 3.69 -15.03
N GLY A 143 9.94 3.26 -13.76
CA GLY A 143 8.66 3.12 -13.04
C GLY A 143 7.90 4.44 -12.95
N VAL A 144 8.57 5.53 -12.57
CA VAL A 144 7.98 6.87 -12.52
C VAL A 144 7.55 7.33 -13.93
N MET A 145 8.39 7.12 -14.95
CA MET A 145 8.05 7.50 -16.33
C MET A 145 6.84 6.73 -16.84
N PHE A 146 6.80 5.42 -16.61
CA PHE A 146 5.66 4.57 -16.99
C PHE A 146 4.38 4.98 -16.25
N GLY A 147 4.48 5.27 -14.94
CA GLY A 147 3.39 5.81 -14.13
C GLY A 147 2.88 7.14 -14.67
N ASN A 148 3.76 8.04 -15.09
CA ASN A 148 3.39 9.34 -15.66
C ASN A 148 2.65 9.20 -17.00
N VAL A 149 3.01 8.24 -17.84
CA VAL A 149 2.27 7.94 -19.07
C VAL A 149 0.83 7.50 -18.75
N ILE A 150 0.66 6.56 -17.80
CA ILE A 150 -0.67 6.12 -17.36
C ILE A 150 -1.46 7.28 -16.76
N THR A 151 -0.83 8.11 -15.92
CA THR A 151 -1.46 9.29 -15.31
C THR A 151 -1.91 10.29 -16.39
N GLY A 152 -1.11 10.52 -17.43
CA GLY A 152 -1.47 11.38 -18.57
C GLY A 152 -2.71 10.86 -19.29
N ILE A 153 -2.78 9.56 -19.59
CA ILE A 153 -3.94 8.90 -20.20
C ILE A 153 -5.18 9.04 -19.28
N THR A 154 -5.00 8.76 -17.99
CA THR A 154 -6.07 8.86 -16.99
C THR A 154 -6.62 10.27 -16.89
N SER A 155 -5.74 11.29 -16.84
CA SER A 155 -6.13 12.70 -16.75
C SER A 155 -6.86 13.16 -18.02
N TYR A 156 -6.41 12.75 -19.20
CA TYR A 156 -7.09 13.04 -20.46
C TYR A 156 -8.52 12.45 -20.48
N LEU A 157 -8.65 11.17 -20.10
CA LEU A 157 -9.97 10.53 -20.05
C LEU A 157 -10.88 11.16 -18.98
N ALA A 158 -10.34 11.47 -17.80
CA ALA A 158 -11.08 12.13 -16.74
C ALA A 158 -11.59 13.52 -17.16
N TYR A 159 -10.77 14.27 -17.88
CA TYR A 159 -11.17 15.57 -18.44
C TYR A 159 -12.25 15.40 -19.52
N LYS A 160 -12.05 14.49 -20.46
CA LYS A 160 -12.99 14.24 -21.58
C LYS A 160 -14.40 13.84 -21.11
N TYR A 161 -14.48 13.08 -20.01
CA TYR A 161 -15.75 12.57 -19.46
C TYR A 161 -16.22 13.34 -18.22
N GLU A 162 -15.63 14.50 -17.92
CA GLU A 162 -15.96 15.39 -16.78
C GLU A 162 -15.88 14.68 -15.41
N MET A 163 -14.99 13.67 -15.29
CA MET A 163 -14.79 12.87 -14.08
C MET A 163 -13.62 13.33 -13.20
N THR A 164 -13.03 14.49 -13.50
CA THR A 164 -11.82 14.97 -12.80
C THR A 164 -12.05 15.12 -11.30
N GLN A 165 -13.20 15.69 -10.90
CA GLN A 165 -13.53 15.88 -9.48
C GLN A 165 -13.71 14.55 -8.75
N ALA A 166 -14.43 13.60 -9.38
CA ALA A 166 -14.65 12.26 -8.81
C ALA A 166 -13.33 11.52 -8.62
N LEU A 167 -12.45 11.57 -9.63
CA LEU A 167 -11.13 10.95 -9.55
C LEU A 167 -10.27 11.58 -8.46
N SER A 168 -10.25 12.92 -8.36
CA SER A 168 -9.48 13.64 -7.34
C SER A 168 -9.92 13.28 -5.93
N SER A 169 -11.23 13.16 -5.71
CA SER A 169 -11.78 12.77 -4.40
C SER A 169 -11.33 11.36 -3.96
N TRP A 170 -11.13 10.44 -4.90
CA TRP A 170 -10.61 9.10 -4.63
C TRP A 170 -9.12 9.08 -4.33
N LEU A 171 -8.37 10.03 -4.89
CA LEU A 171 -6.91 10.08 -4.76
C LEU A 171 -6.42 10.68 -3.46
N VAL A 172 -7.23 11.54 -2.86
CA VAL A 172 -6.88 12.12 -1.56
C VAL A 172 -6.93 11.03 -0.50
N GLY A 173 -5.76 10.65 -0.01
CA GLY A 173 -5.65 9.63 1.03
C GLY A 173 -6.22 10.12 2.37
N HIS A 174 -7.32 9.52 2.80
CA HIS A 174 -7.95 9.83 4.08
C HIS A 174 -8.63 8.60 4.69
N PHE A 175 -8.53 8.48 6.01
CA PHE A 175 -9.14 7.38 6.76
C PHE A 175 -10.57 7.67 7.23
N SER A 176 -11.11 8.85 6.96
CA SER A 176 -12.45 9.26 7.41
C SER A 176 -13.58 8.52 6.69
N MET A 177 -13.33 8.05 5.47
CA MET A 177 -14.30 7.30 4.66
C MET A 177 -14.24 5.78 4.88
N VAL A 178 -13.35 5.31 5.74
CA VAL A 178 -13.22 3.89 6.07
C VAL A 178 -14.35 3.49 7.00
N LEU A 179 -15.30 2.73 6.47
CA LEU A 179 -16.48 2.22 7.16
C LEU A 179 -16.60 0.71 6.93
N ARG A 180 -17.26 0.00 7.83
CA ARG A 180 -17.60 -1.42 7.68
C ARG A 180 -18.35 -1.64 6.36
N GLY A 181 -18.00 -2.70 5.63
CA GLY A 181 -18.55 -2.99 4.30
C GLY A 181 -17.83 -2.28 3.15
N ARG A 182 -16.72 -1.56 3.40
CA ARG A 182 -15.98 -0.80 2.37
C ARG A 182 -14.47 -0.93 2.45
N TYR A 183 -13.94 -1.58 3.50
CA TYR A 183 -12.50 -1.59 3.78
C TYR A 183 -11.89 -3.00 3.80
N GLU A 184 -12.68 -4.02 3.59
CA GLU A 184 -12.29 -5.43 3.77
C GLU A 184 -11.12 -5.85 2.88
N ILE A 185 -10.95 -5.18 1.73
CA ILE A 185 -9.80 -5.42 0.83
C ILE A 185 -8.46 -5.12 1.52
N VAL A 186 -8.43 -4.20 2.50
CA VAL A 186 -7.20 -3.91 3.28
C VAL A 186 -6.73 -5.13 4.07
N TYR A 187 -7.61 -6.05 4.44
CA TYR A 187 -7.20 -7.28 5.14
C TYR A 187 -6.30 -8.19 4.31
N LEU A 188 -6.29 -8.06 2.98
CA LEU A 188 -5.32 -8.75 2.13
C LEU A 188 -3.88 -8.38 2.47
N VAL A 189 -3.66 -7.25 3.10
CA VAL A 189 -2.33 -6.84 3.58
C VAL A 189 -1.76 -7.86 4.57
N VAL A 190 -2.58 -8.42 5.45
CA VAL A 190 -2.10 -9.36 6.50
C VAL A 190 -1.44 -10.62 5.91
N PRO A 191 -2.12 -11.42 5.07
CA PRO A 191 -1.50 -12.59 4.47
C PRO A 191 -0.35 -12.22 3.51
N LEU A 192 -0.41 -11.07 2.83
CA LEU A 192 0.66 -10.61 1.95
C LEU A 192 1.93 -10.21 2.72
N VAL A 193 1.80 -9.57 3.86
CA VAL A 193 2.92 -9.27 4.76
C VAL A 193 3.52 -10.57 5.31
N PHE A 194 2.69 -11.53 5.70
CA PHE A 194 3.18 -12.84 6.12
C PHE A 194 3.96 -13.55 4.99
N LEU A 195 3.44 -13.52 3.77
CA LEU A 195 4.13 -14.02 2.60
C LEU A 195 5.46 -13.30 2.36
N ALA A 196 5.50 -11.98 2.52
CA ALA A 196 6.73 -11.19 2.41
C ALA A 196 7.80 -11.63 3.41
N PHE A 197 7.41 -11.98 4.64
CA PHE A 197 8.35 -12.51 5.63
C PHE A 197 8.93 -13.87 5.24
N ILE A 198 8.14 -14.76 4.63
CA ILE A 198 8.64 -16.05 4.12
C ILE A 198 9.74 -15.82 3.07
N PHE A 199 9.56 -14.83 2.19
CA PHE A 199 10.52 -14.51 1.13
C PHE A 199 11.62 -13.52 1.56
N ALA A 200 11.64 -13.03 2.80
CA ALA A 200 12.54 -11.96 3.24
C ALA A 200 14.03 -12.27 2.98
N ASN A 201 14.47 -13.50 3.25
CA ASN A 201 15.85 -13.91 2.99
C ASN A 201 16.20 -13.88 1.49
N HIS A 202 15.27 -14.27 0.63
CA HIS A 202 15.46 -14.23 -0.82
C HIS A 202 15.55 -12.78 -1.32
N PHE A 203 14.75 -11.86 -0.77
CA PHE A 203 14.83 -10.43 -1.10
C PHE A 203 16.17 -9.83 -0.68
N ASN A 204 16.70 -10.21 0.49
CA ASN A 204 18.02 -9.76 0.93
C ASN A 204 19.13 -10.24 -0.03
N ILE A 205 19.07 -11.50 -0.48
CA ILE A 205 20.06 -12.06 -1.43
C ILE A 205 19.97 -11.33 -2.78
N VAL A 206 18.76 -11.13 -3.30
CA VAL A 206 18.54 -10.39 -4.55
C VAL A 206 19.01 -8.94 -4.44
N GLY A 207 18.84 -8.31 -3.28
CA GLY A 207 19.34 -6.98 -2.96
C GLY A 207 20.87 -6.84 -2.97
N MET A 208 21.61 -7.95 -3.01
CA MET A 208 23.09 -7.94 -3.17
C MET A 208 23.54 -7.94 -4.65
N GLY A 209 22.58 -8.01 -5.58
CA GLY A 209 22.84 -7.97 -7.00
C GLY A 209 22.63 -9.30 -7.72
N LYS A 210 22.52 -9.20 -9.06
CA LYS A 210 22.16 -10.33 -9.94
C LYS A 210 23.20 -11.44 -9.90
N ASP A 211 24.48 -11.09 -10.06
CA ASP A 211 25.57 -12.07 -10.15
C ASP A 211 25.73 -12.82 -8.81
N PHE A 212 25.63 -12.08 -7.68
CA PHE A 212 25.69 -12.68 -6.36
C PHE A 212 24.54 -13.64 -6.11
N SER A 213 23.31 -13.27 -6.47
CA SER A 213 22.13 -14.11 -6.33
C SER A 213 22.23 -15.41 -7.12
N GLN A 214 22.73 -15.32 -8.37
CA GLN A 214 22.90 -16.47 -9.25
C GLN A 214 23.97 -17.44 -8.74
N ASN A 215 25.07 -16.92 -8.20
CA ASN A 215 26.14 -17.72 -7.59
C ASN A 215 25.65 -18.49 -6.35
N LEU A 216 24.67 -17.95 -5.62
CA LEU A 216 24.01 -18.64 -4.51
C LEU A 216 22.85 -19.54 -4.93
N GLY A 217 22.62 -19.73 -6.25
CA GLY A 217 21.53 -20.56 -6.77
C GLY A 217 20.13 -19.95 -6.66
N VAL A 218 20.03 -18.64 -6.36
CA VAL A 218 18.74 -17.95 -6.23
C VAL A 218 18.32 -17.39 -7.60
N PRO A 219 17.13 -17.74 -8.11
CA PRO A 219 16.65 -17.27 -9.42
C PRO A 219 16.25 -15.79 -9.34
N TYR A 220 17.18 -14.89 -9.65
CA TYR A 220 17.04 -13.44 -9.54
C TYR A 220 15.72 -12.90 -10.11
N ASN A 221 15.40 -13.23 -11.38
CA ASN A 221 14.22 -12.69 -12.05
C ASN A 221 12.90 -13.15 -11.42
N VAL A 222 12.85 -14.39 -10.93
CA VAL A 222 11.65 -14.94 -10.27
C VAL A 222 11.41 -14.22 -8.94
N ILE A 223 12.46 -14.07 -8.13
CA ILE A 223 12.35 -13.40 -6.83
C ILE A 223 12.05 -11.90 -7.01
N LEU A 224 12.67 -11.24 -7.98
CA LEU A 224 12.36 -9.86 -8.35
C LEU A 224 10.87 -9.70 -8.72
N PHE A 225 10.36 -10.56 -9.61
CA PHE A 225 8.96 -10.55 -10.01
C PHE A 225 8.02 -10.79 -8.82
N THR A 226 8.32 -11.80 -8.00
CA THR A 226 7.52 -12.13 -6.81
C THR A 226 7.48 -10.97 -5.83
N GLY A 227 8.62 -10.37 -5.51
CA GLY A 227 8.68 -9.26 -4.56
C GLY A 227 7.97 -8.00 -5.07
N LEU A 228 8.16 -7.64 -6.33
CA LEU A 228 7.43 -6.51 -6.94
C LEU A 228 5.93 -6.77 -6.97
N THR A 229 5.50 -8.02 -7.23
CA THR A 229 4.08 -8.40 -7.20
C THR A 229 3.50 -8.29 -5.79
N ILE A 230 4.20 -8.80 -4.75
CA ILE A 230 3.76 -8.68 -3.36
C ILE A 230 3.66 -7.21 -2.95
N ALA A 231 4.66 -6.40 -3.26
CA ALA A 231 4.65 -4.97 -2.96
C ALA A 231 3.50 -4.24 -3.66
N ALA A 232 3.24 -4.58 -4.93
CA ALA A 232 2.12 -4.03 -5.69
C ALA A 232 0.76 -4.44 -5.12
N MET A 233 0.59 -5.71 -4.75
CA MET A 233 -0.66 -6.19 -4.15
C MET A 233 -0.94 -5.51 -2.81
N ILE A 234 0.06 -5.35 -1.96
CA ILE A 234 -0.06 -4.60 -0.70
C ILE A 234 -0.46 -3.15 -0.98
N THR A 235 0.26 -2.48 -1.87
CA THR A 235 -0.01 -1.07 -2.23
C THR A 235 -1.40 -0.91 -2.84
N ALA A 236 -1.79 -1.78 -3.76
CA ALA A 236 -3.10 -1.75 -4.39
C ALA A 236 -4.24 -1.96 -3.38
N SER A 237 -4.10 -2.91 -2.44
CA SER A 237 -5.07 -3.14 -1.37
C SER A 237 -5.31 -1.90 -0.51
N ILE A 238 -4.25 -1.14 -0.24
CA ILE A 238 -4.31 0.07 0.58
C ILE A 238 -4.89 1.23 -0.23
N VAL A 239 -4.35 1.50 -1.42
CA VAL A 239 -4.73 2.67 -2.24
C VAL A 239 -6.19 2.62 -2.68
N THR A 240 -6.72 1.44 -2.97
CA THR A 240 -8.13 1.28 -3.38
C THR A 240 -9.12 1.58 -2.25
N VAL A 241 -8.71 1.49 -1.00
CA VAL A 241 -9.58 1.71 0.18
C VAL A 241 -9.32 3.06 0.83
N VAL A 242 -8.06 3.42 1.02
CA VAL A 242 -7.65 4.61 1.78
C VAL A 242 -7.30 5.78 0.84
N GLY A 243 -7.01 5.51 -0.43
CA GLY A 243 -6.44 6.47 -1.35
C GLY A 243 -4.91 6.52 -1.30
N SER A 244 -4.31 7.48 -1.98
CA SER A 244 -2.86 7.61 -2.04
C SER A 244 -2.28 8.11 -0.72
N VAL A 245 -1.52 7.26 -0.05
CA VAL A 245 -0.76 7.61 1.15
C VAL A 245 0.72 7.70 0.77
N SER A 246 1.22 8.93 0.69
CA SER A 246 2.59 9.19 0.25
C SER A 246 3.60 9.03 1.38
N TYR A 247 4.83 8.66 1.02
CA TYR A 247 6.03 8.67 1.87
C TYR A 247 6.12 7.64 3.00
N ILE A 248 5.06 6.99 3.47
CA ILE A 248 5.16 6.01 4.58
C ILE A 248 6.15 4.90 4.21
N GLY A 249 6.02 4.30 3.03
CA GLY A 249 6.91 3.25 2.56
C GLY A 249 8.35 3.70 2.25
N LEU A 250 8.59 5.00 2.16
CA LEU A 250 9.92 5.57 2.04
C LEU A 250 10.54 5.86 3.41
N ILE A 251 9.80 6.57 4.25
CA ILE A 251 10.32 7.14 5.50
C ILE A 251 10.50 6.08 6.57
N VAL A 252 9.50 5.22 6.78
CA VAL A 252 9.52 4.26 7.89
C VAL A 252 10.70 3.26 7.80
N PRO A 253 10.98 2.59 6.67
CA PRO A 253 12.15 1.70 6.58
C PRO A 253 13.47 2.42 6.81
N ASN A 254 13.60 3.66 6.30
CA ASN A 254 14.80 4.45 6.49
C ASN A 254 14.97 4.89 7.94
N LEU A 255 13.90 5.34 8.62
CA LEU A 255 13.97 5.68 10.05
C LEU A 255 14.37 4.46 10.89
N VAL A 256 13.76 3.31 10.66
CA VAL A 256 14.09 2.07 11.38
C VAL A 256 15.57 1.70 11.18
N SER A 257 16.10 1.90 9.97
CA SER A 257 17.52 1.64 9.68
C SER A 257 18.49 2.56 10.41
N MET A 258 18.05 3.76 10.83
CA MET A 258 18.87 4.72 11.60
C MET A 258 18.93 4.38 13.09
N PHE A 259 17.98 3.59 13.61
CA PHE A 259 17.93 3.15 15.01
C PHE A 259 18.60 1.80 15.26
N LYS A 260 19.08 1.14 14.21
CA LYS A 260 19.92 -0.06 14.27
C LYS A 260 21.40 0.28 14.18
#